data_dc8e5644d4ae06beb019b0efb24f658b
#
_entry.id   dc8e5644d4ae06beb019b0efb24f658b
#
_cell.length_a   1.000
_cell.length_b   1.000
_cell.length_c   1.000
_cell.angle_alpha   90.00
_cell.angle_beta   90.00
_cell.angle_gamma   90.00
#
_symmetry.space_group_name_H-M   'P 1'
#
loop_
_entity.id
_entity.type
_entity.pdbx_description
1 polymer ?
#
loop_
_entity_poly.entity_id
_entity_poly.type
_entity_poly.pdbx_seq_one_letter_code
_entity_poly.pdbx_strand_id
1 'polypeptide(L)'
;MVPVKALPDAKSRLRGAVAPDEHTNLVLAVLLDTVTAAAQTDGVRRVLVVSSDPDVASVLAAEGFECVPEGPAHGLNEALRHGAALLRQSDGPDRNNRGQIGALQADLPALRPDELAAAIKTADGRRAFCADRQTTGTTLLLSAAGHPLDPMFGVGSALAHTASGALPLTGEWPSLRCDVDTAQDLAVARDLGLGRRSTALLCAMAGGPIEC
;
A
#
# COMPACT_ATOMS: atom_id res chain seq x y z
N MET A 1 1.34 -3.57 6.56
CA MET A 1 1.82 -2.18 6.75
C MET A 1 1.94 -1.45 5.43
N VAL A 2 1.81 -0.14 5.45
CA VAL A 2 1.75 0.73 4.27
C VAL A 2 2.78 1.85 4.44
N PRO A 3 3.86 1.89 3.64
CA PRO A 3 4.86 2.95 3.71
C PRO A 3 4.40 4.16 2.91
N VAL A 4 4.61 5.37 3.45
CA VAL A 4 4.27 6.63 2.78
C VAL A 4 5.44 7.60 2.91
N LYS A 5 5.95 8.07 1.77
CA LYS A 5 6.93 9.15 1.72
C LYS A 5 6.29 10.48 2.12
N ALA A 6 7.10 11.44 2.50
CA ALA A 6 6.64 12.81 2.72
C ALA A 6 5.87 13.35 1.50
N LEU A 7 4.73 14.01 1.75
CA LEU A 7 3.80 14.49 0.71
C LEU A 7 4.47 15.31 -0.40
N PRO A 8 5.45 16.20 -0.11
CA PRO A 8 6.15 16.97 -1.14
C PRO A 8 6.90 16.10 -2.16
N ASP A 9 7.34 14.91 -1.75
CA ASP A 9 8.13 13.97 -2.57
C ASP A 9 7.28 12.85 -3.17
N ALA A 10 6.01 12.73 -2.73
CA ALA A 10 5.12 11.69 -3.18
C ALA A 10 4.58 12.01 -4.58
N LYS A 11 4.59 11.01 -5.48
CA LYS A 11 3.88 11.03 -6.75
C LYS A 11 4.16 12.24 -7.64
N SER A 12 5.41 12.68 -7.75
CA SER A 12 5.81 13.83 -8.57
C SER A 12 5.35 13.75 -10.04
N ARG A 13 5.14 12.56 -10.59
CA ARG A 13 4.63 12.32 -11.95
C ARG A 13 3.12 12.56 -12.10
N LEU A 14 2.36 12.56 -10.99
CA LEU A 14 0.95 12.96 -10.99
C LEU A 14 0.75 14.48 -10.99
N ARG A 15 1.80 15.29 -10.74
CA ARG A 15 1.73 16.77 -10.74
C ARG A 15 1.25 17.37 -12.07
N GLY A 16 1.31 16.62 -13.17
CA GLY A 16 0.75 17.04 -14.46
C GLY A 16 -0.71 16.64 -14.69
N ALA A 17 -1.29 15.81 -13.81
CA ALA A 17 -2.66 15.31 -13.93
C ALA A 17 -3.67 16.17 -13.16
N VAL A 18 -3.21 16.92 -12.15
CA VAL A 18 -4.04 17.76 -11.26
C VAL A 18 -3.31 19.07 -10.92
N ALA A 19 -4.04 20.09 -10.49
CA ALA A 19 -3.45 21.34 -10.03
C ALA A 19 -2.53 21.12 -8.80
N PRO A 20 -1.47 21.93 -8.61
CA PRO A 20 -0.48 21.71 -7.56
C PRO A 20 -1.05 21.65 -6.14
N ASP A 21 -2.06 22.44 -5.85
CA ASP A 21 -2.79 22.50 -4.57
C ASP A 21 -3.73 21.30 -4.36
N GLU A 22 -4.14 20.65 -5.43
CA GLU A 22 -4.99 19.45 -5.40
C GLU A 22 -4.16 18.15 -5.33
N HIS A 23 -2.88 18.22 -5.70
CA HIS A 23 -1.99 17.05 -5.70
C HIS A 23 -1.87 16.39 -4.33
N THR A 24 -1.66 17.18 -3.28
CA THR A 24 -1.56 16.67 -1.90
C THR A 24 -2.86 15.98 -1.48
N ASN A 25 -4.02 16.59 -1.79
CA ASN A 25 -5.31 16.01 -1.48
C ASN A 25 -5.54 14.69 -2.22
N LEU A 26 -5.08 14.58 -3.47
CA LEU A 26 -5.17 13.33 -4.24
C LEU A 26 -4.29 12.22 -3.62
N VAL A 27 -3.06 12.54 -3.24
CA VAL A 27 -2.16 11.57 -2.59
C VAL A 27 -2.77 11.07 -1.27
N LEU A 28 -3.34 11.95 -0.47
CA LEU A 28 -4.02 11.59 0.79
C LEU A 28 -5.30 10.76 0.53
N ALA A 29 -6.11 11.12 -0.46
CA ALA A 29 -7.31 10.37 -0.81
C ALA A 29 -6.98 8.94 -1.26
N VAL A 30 -5.97 8.80 -2.11
CA VAL A 30 -5.45 7.50 -2.59
C VAL A 30 -4.92 6.66 -1.43
N LEU A 31 -4.12 7.25 -0.54
CA LEU A 31 -3.63 6.58 0.67
C LEU A 31 -4.78 6.07 1.54
N LEU A 32 -5.74 6.95 1.85
CA LEU A 32 -6.86 6.62 2.72
C LEU A 32 -7.76 5.53 2.12
N ASP A 33 -7.99 5.52 0.81
CA ASP A 33 -8.72 4.44 0.15
C ASP A 33 -7.95 3.12 0.24
N THR A 34 -6.63 3.15 0.01
CA THR A 34 -5.77 1.96 0.11
C THR A 34 -5.77 1.37 1.53
N VAL A 35 -5.55 2.19 2.57
CA VAL A 35 -5.52 1.70 3.96
C VAL A 35 -6.88 1.25 4.45
N THR A 36 -7.97 1.90 3.98
CA THR A 36 -9.35 1.49 4.29
C THR A 36 -9.65 0.12 3.70
N ALA A 37 -9.34 -0.10 2.43
CA ALA A 37 -9.50 -1.40 1.78
C ALA A 37 -8.68 -2.49 2.47
N ALA A 38 -7.43 -2.19 2.82
CA ALA A 38 -6.57 -3.12 3.56
C ALA A 38 -7.16 -3.47 4.95
N ALA A 39 -7.73 -2.50 5.66
CA ALA A 39 -8.35 -2.72 6.97
C ALA A 39 -9.65 -3.52 6.90
N GLN A 40 -10.37 -3.45 5.78
CA GLN A 40 -11.60 -4.21 5.51
C GLN A 40 -11.32 -5.62 4.97
N THR A 41 -10.07 -5.94 4.69
CA THR A 41 -9.67 -7.23 4.09
C THR A 41 -9.77 -8.35 5.12
N ASP A 42 -10.46 -9.42 4.78
CA ASP A 42 -10.52 -10.62 5.63
C ASP A 42 -9.12 -11.20 5.86
N GLY A 43 -8.83 -11.55 7.10
CA GLY A 43 -7.51 -12.05 7.52
C GLY A 43 -6.49 -10.95 7.85
N VAL A 44 -6.76 -9.67 7.57
CA VAL A 44 -5.93 -8.54 8.02
C VAL A 44 -6.36 -8.12 9.42
N ARG A 45 -5.48 -8.31 10.41
CA ARG A 45 -5.78 -7.99 11.82
C ARG A 45 -5.45 -6.55 12.20
N ARG A 46 -4.48 -5.95 11.53
CA ARG A 46 -3.95 -4.61 11.84
C ARG A 46 -3.34 -3.97 10.60
N VAL A 47 -3.62 -2.71 10.40
CA VAL A 47 -2.94 -1.86 9.40
C VAL A 47 -2.07 -0.86 10.15
N LEU A 48 -0.79 -0.81 9.80
CA LEU A 48 0.18 0.13 10.32
C LEU A 48 0.74 0.95 9.16
N VAL A 49 0.59 2.27 9.21
CA VAL A 49 1.22 3.17 8.24
C VAL A 49 2.59 3.59 8.77
N VAL A 50 3.58 3.63 7.90
CA VAL A 50 4.94 4.05 8.25
C VAL A 50 5.24 5.34 7.49
N SER A 51 5.30 6.46 8.19
CA SER A 51 5.57 7.79 7.62
C SER A 51 6.12 8.73 8.69
N SER A 52 7.07 9.56 8.32
CA SER A 52 7.59 10.64 9.17
C SER A 52 6.95 12.01 8.86
N ASP A 53 5.97 12.05 7.95
CA ASP A 53 5.25 13.26 7.57
C ASP A 53 4.14 13.56 8.62
N PRO A 54 4.16 14.74 9.29
CA PRO A 54 3.18 15.07 10.31
C PRO A 54 1.76 15.26 9.77
N ASP A 55 1.61 15.72 8.52
CA ASP A 55 0.29 15.91 7.90
C ASP A 55 -0.35 14.56 7.60
N VAL A 56 0.43 13.60 7.07
CA VAL A 56 0.01 12.20 6.90
C VAL A 56 -0.41 11.61 8.23
N ALA A 57 0.40 11.75 9.28
CA ALA A 57 0.09 11.22 10.60
C ALA A 57 -1.19 11.82 11.19
N SER A 58 -1.39 13.14 11.03
CA SER A 58 -2.59 13.85 11.51
C SER A 58 -3.86 13.35 10.81
N VAL A 59 -3.83 13.23 9.48
CA VAL A 59 -4.98 12.76 8.68
C VAL A 59 -5.33 11.30 9.02
N LEU A 60 -4.32 10.43 9.16
CA LEU A 60 -4.52 9.03 9.52
C LEU A 60 -5.11 8.89 10.94
N ALA A 61 -4.62 9.68 11.90
CA ALA A 61 -5.15 9.68 13.27
C ALA A 61 -6.63 10.11 13.33
N ALA A 62 -7.03 11.11 12.53
CA ALA A 62 -8.41 11.55 12.42
C ALA A 62 -9.34 10.45 11.86
N GLU A 63 -8.81 9.57 11.03
CA GLU A 63 -9.52 8.41 10.45
C GLU A 63 -9.37 7.12 11.28
N GLY A 64 -8.68 7.17 12.42
CA GLY A 64 -8.50 6.03 13.33
C GLY A 64 -7.43 5.04 12.90
N PHE A 65 -6.55 5.42 11.97
CA PHE A 65 -5.41 4.59 11.56
C PHE A 65 -4.15 4.89 12.37
N GLU A 66 -3.38 3.85 12.62
CA GLU A 66 -2.11 3.96 13.31
C GLU A 66 -1.00 4.37 12.33
N CYS A 67 -0.23 5.38 12.72
CA CYS A 67 0.94 5.85 11.98
C CYS A 67 2.16 5.88 12.90
N VAL A 68 3.30 5.37 12.41
CA VAL A 68 4.59 5.41 13.12
C VAL A 68 5.67 6.02 12.23
N PRO A 69 6.69 6.65 12.82
CA PRO A 69 7.83 7.18 12.06
C PRO A 69 8.60 6.07 11.31
N GLU A 70 9.31 6.46 10.24
CA GLU A 70 10.11 5.54 9.41
C GLU A 70 11.29 4.87 10.16
N GLY A 71 11.62 5.37 11.35
CA GLY A 71 12.75 4.88 12.13
C GLY A 71 14.07 5.62 11.80
N PRO A 72 15.18 5.21 12.41
CA PRO A 72 16.44 5.93 12.32
C PRO A 72 17.20 5.73 11.02
N ALA A 73 16.95 4.62 10.31
CA ALA A 73 17.61 4.32 9.04
C ALA A 73 16.80 4.87 7.86
N HIS A 74 17.50 5.29 6.80
CA HIS A 74 16.86 5.95 5.67
C HIS A 74 16.46 4.97 4.57
N GLY A 75 15.35 5.29 3.91
CA GLY A 75 14.86 4.60 2.72
C GLY A 75 13.74 3.61 2.97
N LEU A 76 13.00 3.33 1.91
CA LEU A 76 11.76 2.55 1.94
C LEU A 76 11.92 1.17 2.60
N ASN A 77 12.96 0.44 2.24
CA ASN A 77 13.16 -0.91 2.76
C ASN A 77 13.50 -0.90 4.26
N GLU A 78 14.22 0.10 4.74
CA GLU A 78 14.52 0.26 6.16
C GLU A 78 13.29 0.68 6.96
N ALA A 79 12.47 1.60 6.44
CA ALA A 79 11.18 1.96 7.03
C ALA A 79 10.26 0.74 7.17
N LEU A 80 10.23 -0.12 6.15
CA LEU A 80 9.46 -1.36 6.17
C LEU A 80 10.02 -2.37 7.18
N ARG A 81 11.35 -2.51 7.31
CA ARG A 81 11.96 -3.37 8.36
C ARG A 81 11.63 -2.85 9.76
N HIS A 82 11.69 -1.53 9.96
CA HIS A 82 11.35 -0.90 11.22
C HIS A 82 9.87 -1.16 11.59
N GLY A 83 8.93 -0.86 10.70
CA GLY A 83 7.50 -1.12 10.91
C GLY A 83 7.19 -2.61 11.17
N ALA A 84 7.87 -3.52 10.46
CA ALA A 84 7.74 -4.96 10.69
C ALA A 84 8.23 -5.37 12.08
N ALA A 85 9.33 -4.79 12.56
CA ALA A 85 9.83 -5.04 13.91
C ALA A 85 8.84 -4.58 14.98
N LEU A 86 8.21 -3.41 14.82
CA LEU A 86 7.18 -2.90 15.74
C LEU A 86 5.95 -3.82 15.76
N LEU A 87 5.48 -4.28 14.61
CA LEU A 87 4.37 -5.26 14.55
C LEU A 87 4.74 -6.56 15.26
N ARG A 88 5.96 -7.08 15.06
CA ARG A 88 6.41 -8.31 15.75
C ARG A 88 6.53 -8.17 17.26
N GLN A 89 6.93 -6.99 17.75
CA GLN A 89 7.00 -6.73 19.19
C GLN A 89 5.61 -6.74 19.84
N SER A 90 4.59 -6.25 19.15
CA SER A 90 3.22 -6.22 19.65
C SER A 90 2.50 -7.57 19.57
N ASP A 91 2.95 -8.54 18.77
CA ASP A 91 2.36 -9.89 18.69
C ASP A 91 2.66 -10.79 19.92
N GLY A 92 3.46 -10.32 20.87
CA GLY A 92 3.85 -11.08 22.05
C GLY A 92 4.96 -12.11 21.80
N PRO A 93 5.36 -12.89 22.84
CA PRO A 93 6.51 -13.79 22.80
C PRO A 93 6.26 -15.11 22.04
N ASP A 94 5.01 -15.52 21.85
CA ASP A 94 4.70 -16.80 21.21
C ASP A 94 4.98 -16.77 19.70
N ARG A 95 6.10 -17.40 19.32
CA ARG A 95 6.53 -17.48 17.91
C ARG A 95 5.59 -18.32 17.05
N ASN A 96 4.87 -19.28 17.62
CA ASN A 96 3.99 -20.19 16.88
C ASN A 96 2.68 -19.50 16.45
N ASN A 97 2.31 -18.40 17.10
CA ASN A 97 1.11 -17.62 16.78
C ASN A 97 1.40 -16.34 15.95
N ARG A 98 2.61 -16.20 15.43
CA ARG A 98 2.99 -15.04 14.62
C ARG A 98 2.49 -15.21 13.19
N GLY A 99 1.51 -14.39 12.81
CA GLY A 99 1.02 -14.30 11.43
C GLY A 99 2.06 -13.80 10.42
N GLN A 100 1.67 -13.73 9.17
CA GLN A 100 2.43 -13.04 8.13
C GLN A 100 2.44 -11.53 8.39
N ILE A 101 3.50 -10.86 7.97
CA ILE A 101 3.53 -9.39 7.82
C ILE A 101 3.51 -9.09 6.32
N GLY A 102 2.60 -8.20 5.91
CA GLY A 102 2.52 -7.70 4.55
C GLY A 102 3.04 -6.27 4.46
N ALA A 103 3.82 -5.95 3.42
CA ALA A 103 4.06 -4.59 2.95
C ALA A 103 3.22 -4.37 1.69
N LEU A 104 2.32 -3.41 1.75
CA LEU A 104 1.42 -3.01 0.67
C LEU A 104 1.78 -1.60 0.23
N GLN A 105 1.86 -1.34 -1.06
CA GLN A 105 2.05 0.02 -1.57
C GLN A 105 0.89 0.93 -1.16
N ALA A 106 1.18 2.24 -1.00
CA ALA A 106 0.23 3.23 -0.49
C ALA A 106 -0.72 3.80 -1.56
N ASP A 107 -0.58 3.38 -2.78
CA ASP A 107 -1.10 4.02 -3.99
C ASP A 107 -1.99 3.11 -4.85
N LEU A 108 -2.80 2.32 -4.17
CA LEU A 108 -3.76 1.38 -4.75
C LEU A 108 -5.21 1.86 -4.52
N PRO A 109 -5.64 2.99 -5.12
CA PRO A 109 -6.94 3.60 -4.80
C PRO A 109 -8.14 2.76 -5.22
N ALA A 110 -7.95 1.80 -6.10
CA ALA A 110 -8.99 0.87 -6.55
C ALA A 110 -8.94 -0.48 -5.83
N LEU A 111 -8.08 -0.64 -4.81
CA LEU A 111 -7.87 -1.92 -4.12
C LEU A 111 -9.19 -2.49 -3.58
N ARG A 112 -9.46 -3.74 -3.91
CA ARG A 112 -10.60 -4.51 -3.41
C ARG A 112 -10.17 -5.44 -2.28
N PRO A 113 -10.87 -5.42 -1.14
CA PRO A 113 -10.55 -6.28 0.00
C PRO A 113 -10.54 -7.77 -0.33
N ASP A 114 -11.43 -8.23 -1.20
CA ASP A 114 -11.53 -9.62 -1.62
C ASP A 114 -10.31 -10.08 -2.47
N GLU A 115 -9.78 -9.22 -3.33
CA GLU A 115 -8.56 -9.51 -4.09
C GLU A 115 -7.33 -9.62 -3.18
N LEU A 116 -7.20 -8.71 -2.20
CA LEU A 116 -6.12 -8.77 -1.21
C LEU A 116 -6.25 -10.02 -0.33
N ALA A 117 -7.45 -10.36 0.13
CA ALA A 117 -7.71 -11.57 0.89
C ALA A 117 -7.36 -12.83 0.09
N ALA A 118 -7.74 -12.88 -1.19
CA ALA A 118 -7.40 -14.00 -2.09
C ALA A 118 -5.88 -14.14 -2.29
N ALA A 119 -5.15 -13.04 -2.43
CA ALA A 119 -3.69 -13.03 -2.55
C ALA A 119 -3.02 -13.56 -1.26
N ILE A 120 -3.47 -13.09 -0.09
CA ILE A 120 -2.98 -13.57 1.22
C ILE A 120 -3.25 -15.07 1.38
N LYS A 121 -4.44 -15.51 1.05
CA LYS A 121 -4.82 -16.94 1.10
C LYS A 121 -3.97 -17.80 0.16
N THR A 122 -3.69 -17.30 -1.06
CA THR A 122 -2.85 -18.00 -2.04
C THR A 122 -1.40 -18.12 -1.58
N ALA A 123 -0.89 -17.14 -0.84
CA ALA A 123 0.45 -17.19 -0.25
C ALA A 123 0.57 -18.32 0.79
N ASP A 124 -0.51 -18.67 1.48
CA ASP A 124 -0.61 -19.80 2.42
C ASP A 124 0.55 -19.83 3.44
N GLY A 125 0.79 -18.70 4.10
CA GLY A 125 1.84 -18.56 5.10
C GLY A 125 3.27 -18.49 4.55
N ARG A 126 3.47 -18.64 3.24
CA ARG A 126 4.79 -18.58 2.57
C ARG A 126 5.19 -17.14 2.29
N ARG A 127 6.50 -16.91 2.16
CA ARG A 127 7.01 -15.64 1.67
C ARG A 127 6.64 -15.49 0.19
N ALA A 128 5.88 -14.45 -0.15
CA ALA A 128 5.29 -14.27 -1.49
C ALA A 128 5.19 -12.78 -1.84
N PHE A 129 5.02 -12.47 -3.13
CA PHE A 129 4.79 -11.11 -3.58
C PHE A 129 3.80 -11.06 -4.74
N CYS A 130 3.08 -9.94 -4.85
CA CYS A 130 2.30 -9.57 -6.03
C CYS A 130 3.06 -8.49 -6.81
N ALA A 131 3.31 -8.74 -8.09
CA ALA A 131 3.89 -7.74 -8.97
C ALA A 131 2.85 -6.70 -9.36
N ASP A 132 3.32 -5.50 -9.72
CA ASP A 132 2.52 -4.46 -10.35
C ASP A 132 1.95 -4.91 -11.71
N ARG A 133 1.13 -4.07 -12.33
CA ARG A 133 0.51 -4.32 -13.63
C ARG A 133 1.55 -4.48 -14.74
N GLN A 134 2.70 -3.80 -14.65
CA GLN A 134 3.82 -3.87 -15.58
C GLN A 134 4.73 -5.07 -15.32
N THR A 135 4.51 -5.83 -14.22
CA THR A 135 5.31 -6.98 -13.80
C THR A 135 6.78 -6.67 -13.46
N THR A 136 7.11 -5.42 -13.23
CA THR A 136 8.47 -4.95 -12.93
C THR A 136 8.64 -4.51 -11.47
N GLY A 137 7.61 -3.90 -10.90
CA GLY A 137 7.51 -3.49 -9.51
C GLY A 137 6.79 -4.53 -8.64
N THR A 138 6.54 -4.16 -7.39
CA THR A 138 5.85 -4.99 -6.40
C THR A 138 4.84 -4.15 -5.65
N THR A 139 3.58 -4.56 -5.65
CA THR A 139 2.51 -3.87 -4.91
C THR A 139 2.27 -4.48 -3.54
N LEU A 140 2.49 -5.78 -3.38
CA LEU A 140 2.38 -6.50 -2.12
C LEU A 140 3.57 -7.43 -1.92
N LEU A 141 4.21 -7.38 -0.74
CA LEU A 141 5.17 -8.38 -0.27
C LEU A 141 4.67 -8.97 1.06
N LEU A 142 4.64 -10.29 1.15
CA LEU A 142 4.28 -11.04 2.36
C LEU A 142 5.53 -11.74 2.91
N SER A 143 5.78 -11.63 4.21
CA SER A 143 6.78 -12.49 4.88
C SER A 143 6.29 -13.94 4.92
N ALA A 144 7.17 -14.90 5.17
CA ALA A 144 6.70 -16.16 5.72
C ALA A 144 6.15 -15.95 7.14
N ALA A 145 5.21 -16.79 7.56
CA ALA A 145 4.63 -16.72 8.90
C ALA A 145 5.73 -16.83 9.96
N GLY A 146 5.76 -15.88 10.91
CA GLY A 146 6.78 -15.82 11.94
C GLY A 146 8.18 -15.34 11.52
N HIS A 147 8.44 -15.15 10.24
CA HIS A 147 9.74 -14.74 9.70
C HIS A 147 9.83 -13.22 9.40
N PRO A 148 11.05 -12.65 9.27
CA PRO A 148 11.25 -11.27 8.82
C PRO A 148 10.60 -11.00 7.47
N LEU A 149 10.25 -9.74 7.21
CA LEU A 149 9.65 -9.33 5.92
C LEU A 149 10.65 -9.37 4.78
N ASP A 150 11.88 -8.94 5.02
CA ASP A 150 12.98 -8.89 4.06
C ASP A 150 12.62 -8.17 2.74
N PRO A 151 12.30 -6.87 2.78
CA PRO A 151 11.86 -6.10 1.62
C PRO A 151 13.01 -5.74 0.69
N MET A 152 12.73 -5.78 -0.63
CA MET A 152 13.64 -5.39 -1.72
C MET A 152 12.90 -4.50 -2.73
N PHE A 153 12.12 -3.52 -2.22
CA PHE A 153 11.43 -2.56 -3.07
C PHE A 153 12.39 -1.60 -3.75
N GLY A 154 12.05 -1.19 -4.95
CA GLY A 154 12.83 -0.31 -5.82
C GLY A 154 12.64 -0.70 -7.28
N VAL A 155 13.45 -0.12 -8.16
CA VAL A 155 13.41 -0.45 -9.59
C VAL A 155 13.72 -1.93 -9.80
N GLY A 156 12.85 -2.64 -10.52
CA GLY A 156 12.97 -4.07 -10.76
C GLY A 156 12.70 -4.95 -9.54
N SER A 157 11.92 -4.47 -8.57
CA SER A 157 11.66 -5.17 -7.31
C SER A 157 10.99 -6.54 -7.49
N ALA A 158 10.19 -6.76 -8.54
CA ALA A 158 9.62 -8.07 -8.83
C ALA A 158 10.72 -9.13 -9.09
N LEU A 159 11.73 -8.77 -9.88
CA LEU A 159 12.89 -9.64 -10.12
C LEU A 159 13.72 -9.84 -8.85
N ALA A 160 13.94 -8.79 -8.07
CA ALA A 160 14.68 -8.86 -6.81
C ALA A 160 13.98 -9.79 -5.79
N HIS A 161 12.66 -9.66 -5.64
CA HIS A 161 11.89 -10.54 -4.77
C HIS A 161 11.91 -11.98 -5.26
N THR A 162 11.78 -12.23 -6.58
CA THR A 162 11.92 -13.58 -7.15
C THR A 162 13.30 -14.19 -6.85
N ALA A 163 14.37 -13.43 -7.13
CA ALA A 163 15.73 -13.88 -6.89
C ALA A 163 16.03 -14.19 -5.41
N SER A 164 15.35 -13.51 -4.50
CA SER A 164 15.44 -13.75 -3.05
C SER A 164 14.57 -14.91 -2.54
N GLY A 165 13.91 -15.65 -3.44
CA GLY A 165 13.10 -16.81 -3.11
C GLY A 165 11.67 -16.51 -2.65
N ALA A 166 11.16 -15.29 -2.85
CA ALA A 166 9.74 -15.01 -2.65
C ALA A 166 8.91 -15.59 -3.79
N LEU A 167 7.77 -16.23 -3.47
CA LEU A 167 6.87 -16.82 -4.44
C LEU A 167 6.12 -15.75 -5.22
N PRO A 168 6.22 -15.67 -6.55
CA PRO A 168 5.37 -14.78 -7.33
C PRO A 168 3.92 -15.28 -7.30
N LEU A 169 3.00 -14.40 -6.91
CA LEU A 169 1.57 -14.66 -6.90
C LEU A 169 0.99 -14.32 -8.28
N THR A 170 0.32 -15.30 -8.92
CA THR A 170 -0.14 -15.19 -10.31
C THR A 170 -1.66 -15.05 -10.47
N GLY A 171 -2.40 -14.81 -9.38
CA GLY A 171 -3.84 -14.63 -9.41
C GLY A 171 -4.32 -13.40 -10.19
N GLU A 172 -5.57 -13.44 -10.61
CA GLU A 172 -6.29 -12.36 -11.29
C GLU A 172 -6.80 -11.33 -10.26
N TRP A 173 -5.92 -10.40 -9.90
CA TRP A 173 -6.20 -9.34 -8.92
C TRP A 173 -5.85 -7.97 -9.52
N PRO A 174 -6.65 -7.47 -10.48
CA PRO A 174 -6.34 -6.23 -11.20
C PRO A 174 -6.23 -5.02 -10.28
N SER A 175 -7.06 -4.93 -9.24
CA SER A 175 -7.02 -3.80 -8.31
C SER A 175 -5.79 -3.82 -7.40
N LEU A 176 -5.31 -5.00 -7.00
CA LEU A 176 -4.09 -5.17 -6.20
C LEU A 176 -2.82 -4.87 -7.00
N ARG A 177 -2.87 -4.96 -8.33
CA ARG A 177 -1.73 -4.72 -9.23
C ARG A 177 -1.66 -3.31 -9.78
N CYS A 178 -2.72 -2.50 -9.58
CA CYS A 178 -2.87 -1.19 -10.19
C CYS A 178 -2.44 -0.07 -9.23
N ASP A 179 -1.13 0.08 -9.07
CA ASP A 179 -0.54 1.25 -8.44
C ASP A 179 -0.64 2.47 -9.36
N VAL A 180 -0.84 3.64 -8.77
CA VAL A 180 -1.09 4.89 -9.50
C VAL A 180 0.13 5.79 -9.40
N ASP A 181 0.97 5.80 -10.43
CA ASP A 181 2.13 6.68 -10.57
C ASP A 181 1.92 7.81 -11.58
N THR A 182 1.04 7.59 -12.56
CA THR A 182 0.78 8.52 -13.67
C THR A 182 -0.70 8.79 -13.88
N ALA A 183 -1.04 9.80 -14.68
CA ALA A 183 -2.43 10.06 -15.11
C ALA A 183 -3.07 8.86 -15.82
N GLN A 184 -2.26 8.10 -16.57
CA GLN A 184 -2.74 6.90 -17.26
C GLN A 184 -3.09 5.79 -16.26
N ASP A 185 -2.28 5.59 -15.21
CA ASP A 185 -2.58 4.62 -14.16
C ASP A 185 -3.84 5.02 -13.40
N LEU A 186 -4.02 6.33 -13.14
CA LEU A 186 -5.24 6.84 -12.51
C LEU A 186 -6.48 6.57 -13.37
N ALA A 187 -6.38 6.70 -14.70
CA ALA A 187 -7.49 6.35 -15.60
C ALA A 187 -7.82 4.85 -15.52
N VAL A 188 -6.82 3.97 -15.51
CA VAL A 188 -7.03 2.52 -15.33
C VAL A 188 -7.66 2.22 -13.96
N ALA A 189 -7.18 2.85 -12.89
CA ALA A 189 -7.76 2.69 -11.56
C ALA A 189 -9.23 3.15 -11.50
N ARG A 190 -9.61 4.22 -12.24
CA ARG A 190 -11.02 4.65 -12.36
C ARG A 190 -11.90 3.58 -13.02
N ASP A 191 -11.40 2.95 -14.08
CA ASP A 191 -12.14 1.88 -14.79
C ASP A 191 -12.33 0.64 -13.89
N LEU A 192 -11.39 0.38 -12.96
CA LEU A 192 -11.50 -0.68 -11.94
C LEU A 192 -12.46 -0.31 -10.79
N GLY A 193 -12.75 0.97 -10.62
CA GLY A 193 -13.58 1.51 -9.53
C GLY A 193 -12.72 1.98 -8.37
N LEU A 194 -12.55 3.30 -8.27
CA LEU A 194 -11.81 3.95 -7.19
C LEU A 194 -12.55 3.83 -5.85
N GLY A 195 -11.79 3.91 -4.77
CA GLY A 195 -12.34 4.08 -3.45
C GLY A 195 -13.09 5.42 -3.29
N ARG A 196 -13.86 5.51 -2.22
CA ARG A 196 -14.80 6.61 -2.00
C ARG A 196 -14.14 7.98 -1.97
N ARG A 197 -12.94 8.10 -1.36
CA ARG A 197 -12.27 9.40 -1.19
C ARG A 197 -11.68 9.91 -2.49
N SER A 198 -11.03 9.03 -3.24
CA SER A 198 -10.47 9.37 -4.55
C SER A 198 -11.60 9.71 -5.54
N THR A 199 -12.70 8.97 -5.53
CA THR A 199 -13.89 9.27 -6.34
C THR A 199 -14.45 10.65 -6.01
N ALA A 200 -14.73 10.93 -4.74
CA ALA A 200 -15.31 12.21 -4.32
C ALA A 200 -14.41 13.40 -4.68
N LEU A 201 -13.10 13.26 -4.49
CA LEU A 201 -12.14 14.32 -4.85
C LEU A 201 -12.15 14.59 -6.36
N LEU A 202 -12.03 13.54 -7.17
CA LEU A 202 -11.96 13.70 -8.63
C LEU A 202 -13.27 14.24 -9.21
N CYS A 203 -14.42 13.88 -8.64
CA CYS A 203 -15.71 14.46 -9.03
C CYS A 203 -15.80 15.95 -8.67
N ALA A 204 -15.34 16.35 -7.50
CA ALA A 204 -15.29 17.76 -7.09
C ALA A 204 -14.38 18.58 -8.04
N MET A 205 -13.23 18.05 -8.43
CA MET A 205 -12.30 18.67 -9.36
C MET A 205 -12.87 18.80 -10.78
N ALA A 206 -13.71 17.87 -11.22
CA ALA A 206 -14.37 17.90 -12.52
C ALA A 206 -15.58 18.87 -12.59
N GLY A 207 -15.94 19.53 -11.48
CA GLY A 207 -17.11 20.41 -11.39
C GLY A 207 -18.46 19.69 -11.49
N GLY A 208 -18.48 18.38 -11.30
CA GLY A 208 -19.68 17.54 -11.36
C GLY A 208 -20.36 17.37 -9.99
N PRO A 209 -21.66 17.01 -9.97
CA PRO A 209 -22.33 16.57 -8.75
C PRO A 209 -21.67 15.29 -8.19
N ILE A 210 -21.83 15.04 -6.89
CA ILE A 210 -21.18 13.96 -6.11
C ILE A 210 -21.54 12.53 -6.60
N GLU A 211 -22.38 12.40 -7.61
CA GLU A 211 -22.76 11.13 -8.26
C GLU A 211 -21.98 10.96 -9.58
N CYS A 212 -20.73 10.48 -9.46
CA CYS A 212 -19.96 10.01 -10.61
C CYS A 212 -19.95 8.47 -10.65
#